data_8de2c68baeec288f0394b69385d9f4b6
#
_entry.id   8de2c68baeec288f0394b69385d9f4b6
#
_cell.length_a   1.000
_cell.length_b   1.000
_cell.length_c   1.000
_cell.angle_alpha   90.00
_cell.angle_beta   90.00
_cell.angle_gamma   90.00
#
_symmetry.space_group_name_H-M   'P 1'
#
loop_
_entity.id
_entity.type
_entity.pdbx_description
1 polymer ?
#
loop_
_entity_poly.entity_id
_entity_poly.type
_entity_poly.pdbx_seq_one_letter_code
_entity_poly.pdbx_strand_id
1 'polypeptide(L)'
;MLGRGGPPQLPRTTVRTLPLLCHAPRATVLALAVLLPAACVEPEPPGGPFAGTWSNAERHQVMFRDSTVVQQPAGAPPTALSAATCDGKFRFGYARRSRDALLALAPRQPDLRNRLAQMLVRADYPVAELGCGEGGTTYVLLDDRDLVAIHRDADVAGVEQLSRS
;
A
#
# COMPACT_ATOMS: atom_id res chain seq x y z
N MET A 1 27.07 46.93 -16.45
CA MET A 1 27.17 46.52 -15.03
C MET A 1 26.12 45.44 -14.79
N LEU A 2 26.53 44.19 -14.79
CA LEU A 2 25.65 43.01 -14.65
C LEU A 2 25.89 42.42 -13.27
N GLY A 3 24.90 42.55 -12.37
CA GLY A 3 24.90 41.97 -11.04
C GLY A 3 24.52 40.46 -11.09
N ARG A 4 25.49 39.59 -10.78
CA ARG A 4 25.27 38.16 -10.55
C ARG A 4 24.69 37.98 -9.15
N GLY A 5 23.40 37.66 -9.07
CA GLY A 5 22.76 37.12 -7.87
C GLY A 5 23.08 35.62 -7.71
N GLY A 6 23.81 35.27 -6.67
CA GLY A 6 24.06 33.90 -6.29
C GLY A 6 22.82 33.22 -5.68
N PRO A 7 22.67 31.91 -5.79
CA PRO A 7 21.53 31.21 -5.21
C PRO A 7 21.61 31.13 -3.67
N PRO A 8 20.48 31.18 -2.95
CA PRO A 8 20.45 31.11 -1.51
C PRO A 8 20.83 29.69 -1.07
N GLN A 9 21.79 29.61 -0.13
CA GLN A 9 22.17 28.36 0.52
C GLN A 9 21.15 28.00 1.60
N LEU A 10 20.54 26.82 1.46
CA LEU A 10 19.67 26.23 2.47
C LEU A 10 20.50 25.68 3.65
N PRO A 11 20.07 25.85 4.89
CA PRO A 11 20.76 25.32 6.06
C PRO A 11 20.68 23.77 6.08
N ARG A 12 21.84 23.14 6.21
CA ARG A 12 21.98 21.70 6.46
C ARG A 12 21.55 21.40 7.89
N THR A 13 20.37 20.79 8.04
CA THR A 13 19.92 20.25 9.32
C THR A 13 20.64 18.93 9.58
N THR A 14 21.62 18.97 10.49
CA THR A 14 22.32 17.76 10.95
C THR A 14 21.43 17.04 11.96
N VAL A 15 20.84 15.93 11.56
CA VAL A 15 20.12 15.04 12.46
C VAL A 15 21.15 14.30 13.31
N ARG A 16 21.29 14.69 14.58
CA ARG A 16 22.09 13.99 15.59
C ARG A 16 21.30 12.77 16.07
N THR A 17 21.73 11.60 15.67
CA THR A 17 21.29 10.33 16.26
C THR A 17 21.88 10.21 17.65
N LEU A 18 21.05 10.29 18.68
CA LEU A 18 21.44 10.01 20.07
C LEU A 18 21.37 8.49 20.28
N PRO A 19 22.44 7.83 20.75
CA PRO A 19 22.36 6.44 21.18
C PRO A 19 21.64 6.39 22.54
N LEU A 20 20.52 5.67 22.60
CA LEU A 20 19.84 5.31 23.84
C LEU A 20 20.73 4.32 24.63
N LEU A 21 21.48 4.84 25.59
CA LEU A 21 22.14 4.05 26.63
C LEU A 21 21.06 3.54 27.60
N CYS A 22 20.76 2.25 27.56
CA CYS A 22 20.01 1.58 28.61
C CYS A 22 20.88 1.50 29.86
N HIS A 23 20.68 2.42 30.81
CA HIS A 23 21.25 2.32 32.17
C HIS A 23 20.32 1.45 33.01
N ALA A 24 20.84 0.31 33.46
CA ALA A 24 20.19 -0.54 34.46
C ALA A 24 20.43 -0.01 35.86
N PRO A 25 19.42 0.23 36.69
CA PRO A 25 19.60 0.45 38.12
C PRO A 25 19.79 -0.89 38.83
N ARG A 26 20.87 -1.02 39.61
CA ARG A 26 21.05 -2.08 40.60
C ARG A 26 20.15 -1.81 41.79
N ALA A 27 19.05 -2.55 41.90
CA ALA A 27 18.32 -2.71 43.16
C ALA A 27 17.92 -4.17 43.29
N THR A 28 18.47 -4.82 44.29
CA THR A 28 18.22 -6.21 44.68
C THR A 28 16.88 -6.29 45.37
N VAL A 29 15.83 -6.76 44.66
CA VAL A 29 14.58 -7.24 45.24
C VAL A 29 14.25 -8.55 44.54
N LEU A 30 14.20 -9.64 45.36
CA LEU A 30 13.68 -10.93 44.91
C LEU A 30 12.19 -10.74 44.59
N ALA A 31 11.86 -10.55 43.33
CA ALA A 31 10.52 -10.69 42.79
C ALA A 31 10.61 -11.63 41.60
N LEU A 32 9.76 -12.64 41.62
CA LEU A 32 9.56 -13.61 40.57
C LEU A 32 9.18 -12.85 39.28
N ALA A 33 10.17 -12.42 38.50
CA ALA A 33 9.97 -11.75 37.23
C ALA A 33 9.58 -12.82 36.21
N VAL A 34 8.29 -12.89 35.89
CA VAL A 34 7.79 -13.50 34.68
C VAL A 34 8.48 -12.77 33.52
N LEU A 35 9.49 -13.39 32.93
CA LEU A 35 10.14 -12.95 31.70
C LEU A 35 9.09 -13.05 30.58
N LEU A 36 8.28 -12.02 30.39
CA LEU A 36 7.58 -11.81 29.13
C LEU A 36 8.65 -11.50 28.09
N PRO A 37 8.82 -12.32 27.04
CA PRO A 37 9.66 -11.93 25.93
C PRO A 37 9.07 -10.63 25.38
N ALA A 38 9.83 -9.54 25.47
CA ALA A 38 9.55 -8.35 24.67
C ALA A 38 9.71 -8.80 23.22
N ALA A 39 8.59 -9.17 22.60
CA ALA A 39 8.56 -9.41 21.18
C ALA A 39 9.03 -8.10 20.53
N CYS A 40 10.21 -8.10 19.94
CA CYS A 40 10.64 -7.04 19.06
C CYS A 40 9.63 -7.04 17.92
N VAL A 41 8.66 -6.13 17.97
CA VAL A 41 7.76 -5.88 16.84
C VAL A 41 8.67 -5.26 15.78
N GLU A 42 9.01 -6.05 14.78
CA GLU A 42 9.72 -5.56 13.60
C GLU A 42 8.88 -4.46 12.97
N PRO A 43 9.44 -3.26 12.72
CA PRO A 43 8.67 -2.17 12.14
C PRO A 43 8.11 -2.64 10.80
N GLU A 44 6.80 -2.53 10.63
CA GLU A 44 6.13 -2.89 9.39
C GLU A 44 6.71 -2.05 8.24
N PRO A 45 7.10 -2.68 7.12
CA PRO A 45 7.73 -1.96 6.02
C PRO A 45 6.77 -0.90 5.46
N PRO A 46 7.29 0.24 4.94
CA PRO A 46 6.50 1.26 4.27
C PRO A 46 5.58 0.65 3.21
N GLY A 47 4.26 0.91 3.29
CA GLY A 47 3.26 0.27 2.43
C GLY A 47 2.65 -1.01 3.02
N GLY A 48 3.06 -1.41 4.24
CA GLY A 48 2.53 -2.57 4.96
C GLY A 48 2.63 -3.86 4.13
N PRO A 49 1.63 -4.75 4.22
CA PRO A 49 1.65 -6.02 3.51
C PRO A 49 1.59 -5.89 1.98
N PHE A 50 1.23 -4.70 1.46
CA PHE A 50 1.24 -4.38 0.03
C PHE A 50 2.60 -3.91 -0.49
N ALA A 51 3.57 -3.61 0.38
CA ALA A 51 4.87 -3.09 -0.03
C ALA A 51 5.52 -3.95 -1.13
N GLY A 52 6.12 -3.28 -2.11
CA GLY A 52 6.80 -3.92 -3.23
C GLY A 52 6.16 -3.66 -4.59
N THR A 53 6.59 -4.44 -5.56
CA THR A 53 6.09 -4.37 -6.95
C THR A 53 5.23 -5.60 -7.23
N TRP A 54 4.11 -5.36 -7.89
CA TRP A 54 3.15 -6.37 -8.29
C TRP A 54 2.94 -6.28 -9.80
N SER A 55 2.92 -7.40 -10.48
CA SER A 55 2.80 -7.43 -11.94
C SER A 55 1.86 -8.54 -12.41
N ASN A 56 1.20 -8.32 -13.56
CA ASN A 56 0.44 -9.33 -14.28
C ASN A 56 1.24 -9.93 -15.44
N ALA A 57 0.65 -10.91 -16.12
CA ALA A 57 1.22 -11.54 -17.30
C ALA A 57 1.40 -10.56 -18.49
N GLU A 58 0.62 -9.48 -18.56
CA GLU A 58 0.66 -8.44 -19.58
C GLU A 58 1.70 -7.36 -19.29
N ARG A 59 2.49 -7.51 -18.22
CA ARG A 59 3.51 -6.55 -17.76
C ARG A 59 2.95 -5.23 -17.24
N HIS A 60 1.69 -5.19 -16.87
CA HIS A 60 1.19 -4.10 -16.07
C HIS A 60 1.76 -4.24 -14.64
N GLN A 61 2.31 -3.17 -14.10
CA GLN A 61 2.90 -3.16 -12.77
C GLN A 61 2.23 -2.10 -11.88
N VAL A 62 2.13 -2.43 -10.60
CA VAL A 62 1.74 -1.50 -9.56
C VAL A 62 2.73 -1.61 -8.39
N MET A 63 3.16 -0.46 -7.87
CA MET A 63 4.03 -0.36 -6.71
C MET A 63 3.34 0.43 -5.61
N PHE A 64 3.30 -0.15 -4.42
CA PHE A 64 2.78 0.52 -3.23
C PHE A 64 3.94 1.03 -2.38
N ARG A 65 3.86 2.32 -2.03
CA ARG A 65 4.79 2.99 -1.11
C ARG A 65 3.93 3.81 -0.17
N ASP A 66 4.19 3.80 1.12
CA ASP A 66 3.45 4.54 2.18
C ASP A 66 2.07 5.12 1.77
N SER A 67 2.08 6.31 1.19
CA SER A 67 0.89 7.05 0.72
C SER A 67 0.85 7.23 -0.79
N THR A 68 1.70 6.52 -1.54
CA THR A 68 1.85 6.69 -2.99
C THR A 68 1.67 5.36 -3.71
N VAL A 69 0.92 5.40 -4.80
CA VAL A 69 0.79 4.29 -5.73
C VAL A 69 1.41 4.71 -7.07
N VAL A 70 2.30 3.87 -7.58
CA VAL A 70 2.88 4.05 -8.91
C VAL A 70 2.33 2.96 -9.81
N GLN A 71 1.73 3.34 -10.91
CA GLN A 71 1.25 2.43 -11.95
C GLN A 71 2.15 2.51 -13.18
N GLN A 72 2.40 1.37 -13.80
CA GLN A 72 3.15 1.26 -15.05
C GLN A 72 2.40 0.32 -15.98
N PRO A 73 1.59 0.84 -16.91
CA PRO A 73 1.02 0.05 -18.00
C PRO A 73 2.11 -0.56 -18.87
N ALA A 74 1.82 -1.67 -19.54
CA ALA A 74 2.77 -2.34 -20.42
C ALA A 74 3.30 -1.40 -21.49
N GLY A 75 4.63 -1.27 -21.58
CA GLY A 75 5.30 -0.40 -22.55
C GLY A 75 5.23 1.11 -22.27
N ALA A 76 4.61 1.53 -21.17
CA ALA A 76 4.54 2.92 -20.76
C ALA A 76 5.52 3.23 -19.60
N PRO A 77 5.93 4.49 -19.43
CA PRO A 77 6.71 4.89 -18.26
C PRO A 77 5.88 4.79 -16.97
N PRO A 78 6.52 4.55 -15.81
CA PRO A 78 5.83 4.53 -14.53
C PRO A 78 5.26 5.92 -14.19
N THR A 79 4.02 5.95 -13.70
CA THR A 79 3.32 7.18 -13.32
C THR A 79 2.91 7.09 -11.85
N ALA A 80 3.38 8.05 -11.03
CA ALA A 80 2.91 8.21 -9.67
C ALA A 80 1.51 8.84 -9.68
N LEU A 81 0.57 8.21 -9.00
CA LEU A 81 -0.79 8.73 -8.89
C LEU A 81 -0.85 9.81 -7.81
N SER A 82 -1.51 10.90 -8.13
CA SER A 82 -1.64 12.08 -7.29
C SER A 82 -2.90 12.86 -7.67
N ALA A 83 -3.23 13.91 -6.93
CA ALA A 83 -4.32 14.79 -7.31
C ALA A 83 -4.14 15.39 -8.72
N ALA A 84 -2.90 15.70 -9.11
CA ALA A 84 -2.61 16.25 -10.45
C ALA A 84 -2.85 15.24 -11.58
N THR A 85 -2.58 13.96 -11.35
CA THR A 85 -2.78 12.89 -12.34
C THR A 85 -4.19 12.29 -12.31
N CYS A 86 -5.01 12.65 -11.31
CA CYS A 86 -6.35 12.13 -11.08
C CYS A 86 -7.42 13.24 -11.09
N ASP A 87 -7.26 14.28 -11.89
CA ASP A 87 -8.21 15.39 -12.07
C ASP A 87 -8.65 16.03 -10.73
N GLY A 88 -7.73 16.16 -9.78
CA GLY A 88 -7.99 16.68 -8.44
C GLY A 88 -8.65 15.68 -7.48
N LYS A 89 -9.07 14.50 -7.94
CA LYS A 89 -9.82 13.51 -7.15
C LYS A 89 -8.96 12.27 -6.85
N PHE A 90 -7.89 12.45 -6.11
CA PHE A 90 -7.05 11.34 -5.66
C PHE A 90 -7.41 10.94 -4.23
N ARG A 91 -7.63 9.64 -4.00
CA ARG A 91 -7.80 9.04 -2.67
C ARG A 91 -7.03 7.73 -2.64
N PHE A 92 -6.31 7.52 -1.55
CA PHE A 92 -5.61 6.26 -1.33
C PHE A 92 -5.62 5.92 0.16
N GLY A 93 -5.82 4.65 0.50
CA GLY A 93 -5.80 4.20 1.88
C GLY A 93 -5.83 2.68 1.98
N TYR A 94 -5.46 2.19 3.17
CA TYR A 94 -5.50 0.78 3.52
C TYR A 94 -6.68 0.51 4.44
N ALA A 95 -7.31 -0.64 4.28
CA ALA A 95 -8.46 -1.07 5.07
C ALA A 95 -8.54 -2.61 5.16
N ARG A 96 -9.52 -3.11 5.89
CA ARG A 96 -9.97 -4.50 5.79
C ARG A 96 -11.40 -4.51 5.25
N ARG A 97 -11.69 -5.46 4.38
CA ARG A 97 -13.04 -5.64 3.80
C ARG A 97 -13.46 -7.09 3.93
N SER A 98 -14.75 -7.28 4.26
CA SER A 98 -15.33 -8.63 4.22
C SER A 98 -15.45 -9.13 2.79
N ARG A 99 -15.44 -10.46 2.64
CA ARG A 99 -15.68 -11.13 1.35
C ARG A 99 -16.95 -10.62 0.68
N ASP A 100 -18.03 -10.49 1.43
CA ASP A 100 -19.32 -10.04 0.87
C ASP A 100 -19.27 -8.60 0.35
N ALA A 101 -18.56 -7.71 1.09
CA ALA A 101 -18.33 -6.34 0.63
C ALA A 101 -17.52 -6.29 -0.67
N LEU A 102 -16.52 -7.17 -0.83
CA LEU A 102 -15.73 -7.27 -2.05
C LEU A 102 -16.56 -7.83 -3.23
N LEU A 103 -17.38 -8.85 -3.00
CA LEU A 103 -18.29 -9.39 -4.02
C LEU A 103 -19.35 -8.38 -4.46
N ALA A 104 -19.73 -7.47 -3.58
CA ALA A 104 -20.67 -6.39 -3.90
C ALA A 104 -20.06 -5.31 -4.82
N LEU A 105 -18.73 -5.29 -5.04
CA LEU A 105 -18.10 -4.39 -6.01
C LEU A 105 -18.39 -4.78 -7.47
N ALA A 106 -18.89 -6.00 -7.73
CA ALA A 106 -19.26 -6.49 -9.06
C ALA A 106 -20.76 -6.89 -9.15
N PRO A 107 -21.71 -6.00 -8.79
CA PRO A 107 -23.11 -6.40 -8.61
C PRO A 107 -23.82 -6.76 -9.92
N ARG A 108 -23.39 -6.16 -11.04
CA ARG A 108 -24.06 -6.29 -12.35
C ARG A 108 -23.40 -7.29 -13.30
N GLN A 109 -22.35 -7.98 -12.86
CA GLN A 109 -21.56 -8.90 -13.67
C GLN A 109 -21.46 -10.25 -12.97
N PRO A 110 -22.41 -11.17 -13.18
CA PRO A 110 -22.47 -12.45 -12.47
C PRO A 110 -21.21 -13.30 -12.69
N ASP A 111 -20.65 -13.32 -13.89
CA ASP A 111 -19.43 -14.10 -14.19
C ASP A 111 -18.22 -13.56 -13.44
N LEU A 112 -18.08 -12.22 -13.38
CA LEU A 112 -17.03 -11.56 -12.62
C LEU A 112 -17.17 -11.84 -11.13
N ARG A 113 -18.40 -11.74 -10.61
CA ARG A 113 -18.69 -12.06 -9.21
C ARG A 113 -18.38 -13.52 -8.87
N ASN A 114 -18.72 -14.46 -9.76
CA ASN A 114 -18.42 -15.87 -9.59
C ASN A 114 -16.89 -16.12 -9.59
N ARG A 115 -16.17 -15.48 -10.51
CA ARG A 115 -14.70 -15.53 -10.54
C ARG A 115 -14.08 -14.99 -9.26
N LEU A 116 -14.53 -13.82 -8.79
CA LEU A 116 -14.11 -13.27 -7.50
C LEU A 116 -14.43 -14.21 -6.34
N ALA A 117 -15.62 -14.82 -6.33
CA ALA A 117 -16.02 -15.74 -5.28
C ALA A 117 -15.15 -16.99 -5.18
N GLN A 118 -14.58 -17.45 -6.29
CA GLN A 118 -13.61 -18.54 -6.34
C GLN A 118 -12.24 -18.13 -5.79
N MET A 119 -11.81 -16.89 -5.99
CA MET A 119 -10.54 -16.36 -5.53
C MET A 119 -10.59 -15.95 -4.04
N LEU A 120 -11.73 -15.43 -3.60
CA LEU A 120 -11.94 -14.92 -2.25
C LEU A 120 -12.45 -16.05 -1.33
N VAL A 121 -11.55 -16.83 -0.75
CA VAL A 121 -11.88 -18.00 0.10
C VAL A 121 -11.92 -17.68 1.60
N ARG A 122 -11.36 -16.53 2.03
CA ARG A 122 -11.36 -16.10 3.43
C ARG A 122 -12.58 -15.19 3.72
N ALA A 123 -12.90 -15.00 5.00
CA ALA A 123 -14.00 -14.14 5.43
C ALA A 123 -13.69 -12.64 5.24
N ASP A 124 -12.42 -12.24 5.40
CA ASP A 124 -11.96 -10.87 5.26
C ASP A 124 -10.56 -10.78 4.65
N TYR A 125 -10.23 -9.61 4.10
CA TYR A 125 -8.98 -9.35 3.40
C TYR A 125 -8.42 -7.98 3.71
N PRO A 126 -7.09 -7.84 3.82
CA PRO A 126 -6.45 -6.53 3.68
C PRO A 126 -6.71 -5.99 2.27
N VAL A 127 -7.02 -4.70 2.19
CA VAL A 127 -7.23 -4.03 0.91
C VAL A 127 -6.48 -2.71 0.87
N ALA A 128 -6.04 -2.34 -0.34
CA ALA A 128 -5.60 -0.99 -0.67
C ALA A 128 -6.64 -0.38 -1.63
N GLU A 129 -7.25 0.73 -1.22
CA GLU A 129 -8.31 1.40 -1.98
C GLU A 129 -7.74 2.63 -2.65
N LEU A 130 -7.86 2.68 -3.96
CA LEU A 130 -7.41 3.76 -4.82
C LEU A 130 -8.61 4.37 -5.54
N GLY A 131 -8.80 5.68 -5.39
CA GLY A 131 -9.71 6.47 -6.21
C GLY A 131 -8.92 7.46 -7.07
N CYS A 132 -9.23 7.52 -8.35
CA CYS A 132 -8.60 8.42 -9.30
C CYS A 132 -9.66 8.92 -10.29
N GLY A 133 -9.97 10.21 -10.26
CA GLY A 133 -11.08 10.77 -11.03
C GLY A 133 -12.43 10.18 -10.62
N GLU A 134 -13.20 9.72 -11.56
CA GLU A 134 -14.49 9.05 -11.34
C GLU A 134 -14.33 7.52 -11.13
N GLY A 135 -13.18 6.98 -11.47
CA GLY A 135 -12.86 5.56 -11.32
C GLY A 135 -12.19 5.22 -10.00
N GLY A 136 -11.92 3.95 -9.81
CA GLY A 136 -11.18 3.46 -8.66
C GLY A 136 -10.78 2.00 -8.79
N THR A 137 -9.80 1.61 -7.99
CA THR A 137 -9.32 0.23 -7.91
C THR A 137 -9.23 -0.20 -6.46
N THR A 138 -9.78 -1.36 -6.16
CA THR A 138 -9.59 -2.02 -4.87
C THR A 138 -8.62 -3.18 -5.08
N TYR A 139 -7.44 -3.06 -4.51
CA TYR A 139 -6.45 -4.12 -4.50
C TYR A 139 -6.68 -5.00 -3.28
N VAL A 140 -6.89 -6.28 -3.47
CA VAL A 140 -7.20 -7.26 -2.43
C VAL A 140 -6.02 -8.20 -2.27
N LEU A 141 -5.38 -8.21 -1.12
CA LEU A 141 -4.27 -9.11 -0.84
C LEU A 141 -4.79 -10.50 -0.53
N LEU A 142 -4.56 -11.44 -1.44
CA LEU A 142 -4.93 -12.84 -1.25
C LEU A 142 -3.96 -13.54 -0.29
N ASP A 143 -2.66 -13.34 -0.49
CA ASP A 143 -1.57 -13.81 0.37
C ASP A 143 -0.31 -12.94 0.16
N ASP A 144 0.87 -13.40 0.57
CA ASP A 144 2.13 -12.69 0.44
C ASP A 144 2.66 -12.60 -1.01
N ARG A 145 2.06 -13.33 -1.96
CA ARG A 145 2.49 -13.43 -3.36
C ARG A 145 1.45 -12.97 -4.37
N ASP A 146 0.18 -13.06 -4.01
CA ASP A 146 -0.91 -12.82 -4.94
C ASP A 146 -1.86 -11.74 -4.45
N LEU A 147 -2.26 -10.90 -5.39
CA LEU A 147 -3.17 -9.81 -5.18
C LEU A 147 -4.16 -9.74 -6.35
N VAL A 148 -5.37 -9.33 -6.07
CA VAL A 148 -6.41 -9.09 -7.07
C VAL A 148 -6.76 -7.62 -7.10
N ALA A 149 -6.69 -7.00 -8.28
CA ALA A 149 -7.21 -5.67 -8.53
C ALA A 149 -8.64 -5.74 -9.05
N ILE A 150 -9.56 -5.05 -8.39
CA ILE A 150 -10.95 -4.88 -8.80
C ILE A 150 -11.09 -3.44 -9.28
N HIS A 151 -11.11 -3.26 -10.60
CA HIS A 151 -11.28 -1.96 -11.23
C HIS A 151 -12.74 -1.60 -11.31
N ARG A 152 -13.06 -0.34 -11.06
CA ARG A 152 -14.40 0.22 -11.14
C ARG A 152 -14.34 1.52 -11.94
N ASP A 153 -14.68 1.45 -13.19
CA ASP A 153 -15.08 2.61 -13.98
C ASP A 153 -16.60 2.73 -13.97
N ALA A 154 -17.13 3.88 -14.30
CA ALA A 154 -18.52 4.27 -14.09
C ALA A 154 -19.59 3.16 -14.32
N ASP A 155 -19.37 2.25 -15.29
CA ASP A 155 -20.32 1.19 -15.64
C ASP A 155 -19.68 -0.21 -15.75
N VAL A 156 -18.36 -0.35 -15.68
CA VAL A 156 -17.65 -1.61 -15.92
C VAL A 156 -16.75 -1.93 -14.74
N ALA A 157 -16.96 -3.10 -14.15
CA ALA A 157 -16.00 -3.68 -13.23
C ALA A 157 -15.05 -4.62 -14.00
N GLY A 158 -13.77 -4.56 -13.72
CA GLY A 158 -12.76 -5.48 -14.23
C GLY A 158 -12.02 -6.16 -13.08
N VAL A 159 -11.50 -7.36 -13.32
CA VAL A 159 -10.66 -8.07 -12.34
C VAL A 159 -9.36 -8.48 -13.00
N GLU A 160 -8.28 -8.14 -12.35
CA GLU A 160 -6.93 -8.46 -12.76
C GLU A 160 -6.20 -9.16 -11.60
N GLN A 161 -5.47 -10.23 -11.88
CA GLN A 161 -4.61 -10.88 -10.91
C GLN A 161 -3.17 -10.40 -11.11
N LEU A 162 -2.52 -10.02 -10.00
CA LEU A 162 -1.13 -9.60 -9.99
C LEU A 162 -0.36 -10.48 -9.00
N SER A 163 0.88 -10.78 -9.35
CA SER A 163 1.80 -11.50 -8.47
C SER A 163 2.99 -10.62 -8.10
N ARG A 164 3.55 -10.86 -6.94
CA ARG A 164 4.72 -10.13 -6.45
C ARG A 164 5.93 -10.41 -7.32
N SER A 165 6.60 -9.36 -7.77
CA SER A 165 7.80 -9.41 -8.62
C SER A 165 9.07 -9.38 -7.80
#